data_913807bcf4ca236db088bad6fb051d4f
#
_entry.id   913807bcf4ca236db088bad6fb051d4f
#
_cell.length_a   1.000
_cell.length_b   1.000
_cell.length_c   1.000
_cell.angle_alpha   90.00
_cell.angle_beta   90.00
_cell.angle_gamma   90.00
#
_symmetry.space_group_name_H-M   'P 1'
#
loop_
_entity.id
_entity.type
_entity.pdbx_description
1 polymer ?
#
loop_
_entity_poly.entity_id
_entity_poly.type
_entity_poly.pdbx_seq_one_letter_code
_entity_poly.pdbx_strand_id
1 'polypeptide(L)'
;MVRTAILTVSDRGAAGQREDTSVQEIRRLLQAGPFVEVDYQVVPDEQAMIRAKLRLWCDQDTVDLVLTNGGTGLALRDRTPEATREVIEREVPGLAELMRAHSVASNPHAALSRGLVGIRRRTLVVNLPGSPRGARESLEAVIGVLPHAIDTILGEHRSAPGTWHN
;
A
#
# COMPACT_ATOMS: atom_id res chain seq x y z
N MET A 1 -11.35 4.76 13.06
CA MET A 1 -11.30 4.27 11.66
C MET A 1 -10.06 4.81 10.98
N VAL A 2 -9.35 3.98 10.24
CA VAL A 2 -8.18 4.36 9.45
C VAL A 2 -8.64 4.88 8.08
N ARG A 3 -8.39 6.15 7.78
CA ARG A 3 -8.76 6.78 6.50
C ARG A 3 -7.80 6.28 5.42
N THR A 4 -8.32 5.47 4.49
CA THR A 4 -7.53 4.73 3.53
C THR A 4 -7.79 5.21 2.10
N ALA A 5 -6.74 5.52 1.36
CA ALA A 5 -6.80 5.78 -0.07
C ALA A 5 -6.15 4.63 -0.85
N ILE A 6 -6.68 4.31 -2.02
CA ILE A 6 -6.18 3.27 -2.89
C ILE A 6 -5.74 3.88 -4.22
N LEU A 7 -4.51 3.60 -4.63
CA LEU A 7 -3.94 4.03 -5.90
C LEU A 7 -3.63 2.82 -6.78
N THR A 8 -4.41 2.61 -7.82
CA THR A 8 -4.07 1.62 -8.83
C THR A 8 -3.11 2.24 -9.85
N VAL A 9 -1.98 1.56 -10.08
CA VAL A 9 -0.97 1.94 -11.05
C VAL A 9 -1.03 0.97 -12.21
N SER A 10 -1.57 1.43 -13.33
CA SER A 10 -1.79 0.58 -14.52
C SER A 10 -2.00 1.45 -15.75
N ASP A 11 -1.17 1.26 -16.79
CA ASP A 11 -1.36 1.92 -18.09
C ASP A 11 -2.71 1.55 -18.70
N ARG A 12 -3.09 0.26 -18.66
CA ARG A 12 -4.36 -0.22 -19.20
C ARG A 12 -5.55 0.28 -18.38
N GLY A 13 -5.42 0.30 -17.05
CA GLY A 13 -6.46 0.83 -16.16
C GLY A 13 -6.68 2.32 -16.39
N ALA A 14 -5.63 3.11 -16.51
CA ALA A 14 -5.70 4.56 -16.77
C ALA A 14 -6.34 4.87 -18.13
N ALA A 15 -6.13 4.01 -19.14
CA ALA A 15 -6.74 4.14 -20.46
C ALA A 15 -8.18 3.57 -20.54
N GLY A 16 -8.72 3.02 -19.45
CA GLY A 16 -10.03 2.39 -19.42
C GLY A 16 -10.11 1.04 -20.15
N GLN A 17 -8.96 0.42 -20.45
CA GLN A 17 -8.88 -0.83 -21.23
C GLN A 17 -8.93 -2.09 -20.37
N ARG A 18 -8.87 -1.94 -19.03
CA ARG A 18 -8.84 -3.07 -18.10
C ARG A 18 -9.66 -2.74 -16.87
N GLU A 19 -10.46 -3.69 -16.42
CA GLU A 19 -11.15 -3.62 -15.14
C GLU A 19 -10.15 -3.85 -14.00
N ASP A 20 -10.28 -3.08 -12.93
CA ASP A 20 -9.43 -3.22 -11.74
C ASP A 20 -9.98 -4.28 -10.81
N THR A 21 -9.58 -5.53 -11.04
CA THR A 21 -9.98 -6.67 -10.20
C THR A 21 -9.19 -6.74 -8.89
N SER A 22 -7.98 -6.16 -8.84
CA SER A 22 -7.15 -6.14 -7.63
C SER A 22 -7.77 -5.31 -6.54
N VAL A 23 -8.39 -4.17 -6.88
CA VAL A 23 -9.03 -3.28 -5.91
C VAL A 23 -10.20 -3.96 -5.19
N GLN A 24 -10.90 -4.88 -5.86
CA GLN A 24 -11.99 -5.63 -5.22
C GLN A 24 -11.47 -6.51 -4.07
N GLU A 25 -10.34 -7.16 -4.27
CA GLU A 25 -9.70 -7.97 -3.22
C GLU A 25 -9.22 -7.09 -2.05
N ILE A 26 -8.64 -5.93 -2.34
CA ILE A 26 -8.23 -4.98 -1.31
C ILE A 26 -9.44 -4.50 -0.50
N ARG A 27 -10.50 -4.07 -1.17
CA ARG A 27 -11.73 -3.60 -0.52
C ARG A 27 -12.37 -4.65 0.38
N ARG A 28 -12.40 -5.90 -0.08
CA ARG A 28 -12.95 -7.02 0.70
C ARG A 28 -12.20 -7.17 2.04
N LEU A 29 -10.88 -7.08 2.02
CA LEU A 29 -10.07 -7.17 3.24
C LEU A 29 -10.25 -5.95 4.16
N LEU A 30 -10.33 -4.75 3.59
CA LEU A 30 -10.52 -3.52 4.38
C LEU A 30 -11.87 -3.51 5.11
N GLN A 31 -12.91 -4.06 4.49
CA GLN A 31 -14.26 -4.13 5.10
C GLN A 31 -14.31 -4.96 6.38
N ALA A 32 -13.38 -5.89 6.56
CA ALA A 32 -13.30 -6.72 7.76
C ALA A 32 -12.60 -6.05 8.95
N GLY A 33 -12.05 -4.86 8.76
CA GLY A 33 -11.24 -4.15 9.76
C GLY A 33 -11.68 -2.69 9.98
N PRO A 34 -10.92 -1.96 10.80
CA PRO A 34 -11.24 -0.57 11.15
C PRO A 34 -10.79 0.43 10.07
N PHE A 35 -11.09 0.14 8.81
CA PHE A 35 -10.67 0.96 7.67
C PHE A 35 -11.87 1.59 6.98
N VAL A 36 -11.71 2.81 6.50
CA VAL A 36 -12.69 3.49 5.65
C VAL A 36 -11.98 4.02 4.41
N GLU A 37 -12.46 3.60 3.22
CA GLU A 37 -11.96 4.12 1.96
C GLU A 37 -12.44 5.56 1.77
N VAL A 38 -11.51 6.49 1.63
CA VAL A 38 -11.79 7.92 1.46
C VAL A 38 -11.51 8.41 0.05
N ASP A 39 -10.66 7.73 -0.71
CA ASP A 39 -10.40 8.06 -2.11
C ASP A 39 -9.88 6.83 -2.87
N TYR A 40 -10.13 6.81 -4.18
CA TYR A 40 -9.62 5.81 -5.11
C TYR A 40 -9.27 6.48 -6.44
N GLN A 41 -8.05 6.27 -6.90
CA GLN A 41 -7.58 6.80 -8.16
C GLN A 41 -6.83 5.74 -8.96
N VAL A 42 -6.84 5.91 -10.28
CA VAL A 42 -6.05 5.11 -11.21
C VAL A 42 -5.10 6.05 -11.96
N VAL A 43 -3.82 5.70 -11.99
CA VAL A 43 -2.80 6.45 -12.73
C VAL A 43 -2.03 5.49 -13.65
N PRO A 44 -1.47 6.00 -14.77
CA PRO A 44 -0.59 5.19 -15.61
C PRO A 44 0.74 4.88 -14.90
N ASP A 45 1.51 3.95 -15.46
CA ASP A 45 2.85 3.57 -14.96
C ASP A 45 3.89 4.67 -15.27
N GLU A 46 3.66 5.86 -14.74
CA GLU A 46 4.54 7.02 -14.88
C GLU A 46 4.96 7.53 -13.50
N GLN A 47 6.27 7.50 -13.24
CA GLN A 47 6.84 7.82 -11.94
C GLN A 47 6.39 9.21 -11.42
N ALA A 48 6.38 10.22 -12.28
CA ALA A 48 5.99 11.58 -11.89
C ALA A 48 4.51 11.67 -11.44
N MET A 49 3.62 10.93 -12.11
CA MET A 49 2.19 10.93 -11.78
C MET A 49 1.91 10.17 -10.49
N ILE A 50 2.58 9.04 -10.28
CA ILE A 50 2.50 8.27 -9.03
C ILE A 50 2.99 9.15 -7.86
N ARG A 51 4.17 9.75 -8.01
CA ARG A 51 4.76 10.63 -7.01
C ARG A 51 3.84 11.80 -6.65
N ALA A 52 3.29 12.48 -7.65
CA ALA A 52 2.42 13.62 -7.43
C ALA A 52 1.16 13.24 -6.62
N LYS A 53 0.53 12.11 -6.95
CA LYS A 53 -0.66 11.64 -6.24
C LYS A 53 -0.33 11.25 -4.80
N LEU A 54 0.76 10.53 -4.57
CA LEU A 54 1.20 10.14 -3.23
C LEU A 54 1.48 11.37 -2.35
N ARG A 55 2.20 12.36 -2.88
CA ARG A 55 2.47 13.61 -2.16
C ARG A 55 1.20 14.35 -1.81
N LEU A 56 0.28 14.47 -2.76
CA LEU A 56 -0.99 15.16 -2.54
C LEU A 56 -1.75 14.56 -1.36
N TRP A 57 -1.92 13.24 -1.34
CA TRP A 57 -2.64 12.58 -0.26
C TRP A 57 -1.91 12.67 1.09
N CYS A 58 -0.59 12.49 1.10
CA CYS A 58 0.19 12.56 2.34
C CYS A 58 0.22 13.98 2.94
N ASP A 59 0.23 15.00 2.10
CA ASP A 59 0.42 16.39 2.54
C ASP A 59 -0.88 17.09 2.95
N GLN A 60 -2.04 16.57 2.56
CA GLN A 60 -3.35 17.15 2.90
C GLN A 60 -3.88 16.76 4.28
N ASP A 61 -3.24 15.84 4.98
CA ASP A 61 -3.69 15.31 6.28
C ASP A 61 -5.12 14.74 6.27
N THR A 62 -5.52 14.17 5.14
CA THR A 62 -6.86 13.57 4.95
C THR A 62 -6.81 12.05 4.88
N VAL A 63 -5.61 11.47 4.79
CA VAL A 63 -5.38 10.03 4.58
C VAL A 63 -4.36 9.54 5.60
N ASP A 64 -4.67 8.46 6.27
CA ASP A 64 -3.78 7.81 7.25
C ASP A 64 -2.97 6.68 6.60
N LEU A 65 -3.57 6.00 5.62
CA LEU A 65 -3.00 4.86 4.92
C LEU A 65 -3.21 5.01 3.41
N VAL A 66 -2.14 4.87 2.65
CA VAL A 66 -2.21 4.73 1.18
C VAL A 66 -1.79 3.32 0.80
N LEU A 67 -2.65 2.61 0.09
CA LEU A 67 -2.35 1.32 -0.53
C LEU A 67 -2.19 1.55 -2.03
N THR A 68 -0.99 1.33 -2.56
CA THR A 68 -0.82 1.27 -4.03
C THR A 68 -0.90 -0.17 -4.48
N ASN A 69 -1.41 -0.41 -5.67
CA ASN A 69 -1.36 -1.73 -6.31
C ASN A 69 -0.92 -1.61 -7.75
N GLY A 70 0.09 -2.37 -8.12
CA GLY A 70 0.73 -2.35 -9.43
C GLY A 70 2.07 -1.64 -9.47
N GLY A 71 2.80 -1.87 -10.55
CA GLY A 71 4.07 -1.22 -10.84
C GLY A 71 5.24 -1.63 -9.92
N THR A 72 5.18 -2.82 -9.31
CA THR A 72 6.20 -3.29 -8.35
C THR A 72 7.14 -4.36 -8.89
N GLY A 73 6.99 -4.76 -10.16
CA GLY A 73 7.79 -5.83 -10.77
C GLY A 73 9.11 -5.36 -11.37
N LEU A 74 9.58 -6.11 -12.36
CA LEU A 74 10.90 -5.94 -12.97
C LEU A 74 10.87 -5.26 -14.34
N ALA A 75 9.68 -4.96 -14.88
CA ALA A 75 9.55 -4.28 -16.15
C ALA A 75 10.06 -2.83 -16.06
N LEU A 76 10.50 -2.28 -17.19
CA LEU A 76 11.02 -0.90 -17.23
C LEU A 76 9.98 0.13 -16.80
N ARG A 77 8.70 -0.12 -17.06
CA ARG A 77 7.61 0.76 -16.65
C ARG A 77 7.14 0.52 -15.20
N ASP A 78 7.64 -0.49 -14.51
CA ASP A 78 7.34 -0.70 -13.10
C ASP A 78 8.16 0.28 -12.25
N ARG A 79 7.56 1.42 -11.90
CA ARG A 79 8.22 2.56 -11.24
C ARG A 79 7.57 2.97 -9.92
N THR A 80 6.65 2.16 -9.39
CA THR A 80 5.97 2.49 -8.14
C THR A 80 6.94 2.56 -6.94
N PRO A 81 7.89 1.63 -6.76
CA PRO A 81 8.86 1.73 -5.66
C PRO A 81 9.72 2.99 -5.74
N GLU A 82 10.19 3.36 -6.93
CA GLU A 82 11.00 4.56 -7.15
C GLU A 82 10.21 5.84 -6.82
N ALA A 83 8.95 5.92 -7.29
CA ALA A 83 8.08 7.04 -6.99
C ALA A 83 7.80 7.15 -5.48
N THR A 84 7.55 6.01 -4.83
CA THR A 84 7.29 5.96 -3.40
C THR A 84 8.52 6.37 -2.59
N ARG A 85 9.72 5.92 -3.00
CA ARG A 85 10.99 6.29 -2.36
C ARG A 85 11.24 7.80 -2.38
N GLU A 86 10.86 8.48 -3.45
CA GLU A 86 10.96 9.95 -3.56
C GLU A 86 9.98 10.70 -2.63
N VAL A 87 8.93 10.03 -2.17
CA VAL A 87 7.88 10.65 -1.35
C VAL A 87 8.09 10.40 0.14
N ILE A 88 8.44 9.20 0.52
CA ILE A 88 8.57 8.82 1.94
C ILE A 88 9.78 9.49 2.60
N GLU A 89 9.64 9.77 3.88
CA GLU A 89 10.69 10.35 4.71
C GLU A 89 11.44 9.28 5.51
N ARG A 90 10.73 8.21 5.88
CA ARG A 90 11.29 7.04 6.60
C ARG A 90 10.74 5.77 6.00
N GLU A 91 11.59 4.77 5.84
CA GLU A 91 11.19 3.44 5.37
C GLU A 91 10.78 2.54 6.55
N VAL A 92 9.80 1.67 6.32
CA VAL A 92 9.36 0.63 7.25
C VAL A 92 9.63 -0.73 6.61
N PRO A 93 10.89 -1.18 6.54
CA PRO A 93 11.26 -2.34 5.72
C PRO A 93 10.65 -3.65 6.21
N GLY A 94 10.40 -3.78 7.50
CA GLY A 94 9.84 -5.02 8.08
C GLY A 94 8.47 -5.39 7.53
N LEU A 95 7.62 -4.42 7.21
CA LEU A 95 6.32 -4.71 6.60
C LEU A 95 6.46 -5.23 5.16
N ALA A 96 7.37 -4.65 4.37
CA ALA A 96 7.65 -5.13 3.03
C ALA A 96 8.27 -6.55 3.04
N GLU A 97 9.16 -6.82 3.96
CA GLU A 97 9.75 -8.15 4.17
C GLU A 97 8.70 -9.18 4.55
N LEU A 98 7.78 -8.83 5.46
CA LEU A 98 6.70 -9.70 5.89
C LEU A 98 5.75 -10.05 4.73
N MET A 99 5.40 -9.07 3.91
CA MET A 99 4.56 -9.30 2.73
C MET A 99 5.22 -10.30 1.76
N ARG A 100 6.50 -10.11 1.42
CA ARG A 100 7.23 -11.02 0.54
C ARG A 100 7.39 -12.41 1.13
N ALA A 101 7.76 -12.51 2.39
CA ALA A 101 7.93 -13.80 3.07
C ALA A 101 6.63 -14.60 3.11
N HIS A 102 5.52 -13.94 3.39
CA HIS A 102 4.19 -14.58 3.41
C HIS A 102 3.79 -15.08 2.01
N SER A 103 3.94 -14.25 0.99
CA SER A 103 3.52 -14.57 -0.37
C SER A 103 4.40 -15.62 -1.04
N VAL A 104 5.70 -15.64 -0.73
CA VAL A 104 6.66 -16.61 -1.28
C VAL A 104 6.29 -18.06 -0.89
N ALA A 105 5.64 -18.27 0.25
CA ALA A 105 5.20 -19.60 0.68
C ALA A 105 4.25 -20.26 -0.33
N SER A 106 3.43 -19.48 -1.03
CA SER A 106 2.50 -19.98 -2.04
C SER A 106 2.96 -19.74 -3.49
N ASN A 107 3.81 -18.73 -3.72
CA ASN A 107 4.30 -18.38 -5.04
C ASN A 107 5.72 -17.80 -4.97
N PRO A 108 6.76 -18.55 -5.40
CA PRO A 108 8.14 -18.07 -5.38
C PRO A 108 8.37 -16.76 -6.15
N HIS A 109 7.58 -16.48 -7.18
CA HIS A 109 7.67 -15.23 -7.95
C HIS A 109 7.37 -13.97 -7.12
N ALA A 110 6.72 -14.13 -5.97
CA ALA A 110 6.50 -13.02 -5.04
C ALA A 110 7.82 -12.38 -4.53
N ALA A 111 8.93 -13.14 -4.55
CA ALA A 111 10.26 -12.61 -4.23
C ALA A 111 10.73 -11.54 -5.21
N LEU A 112 10.15 -11.45 -6.41
CA LEU A 112 10.50 -10.46 -7.41
C LEU A 112 9.80 -9.11 -7.19
N SER A 113 8.87 -9.02 -6.25
CA SER A 113 8.26 -7.74 -5.88
C SER A 113 9.31 -6.81 -5.27
N ARG A 114 9.40 -5.60 -5.81
CA ARG A 114 10.26 -4.53 -5.29
C ARG A 114 9.48 -3.53 -4.45
N GLY A 115 8.23 -3.84 -4.10
CA GLY A 115 7.37 -3.00 -3.30
C GLY A 115 7.99 -2.64 -1.95
N LEU A 116 7.77 -1.42 -1.50
CA LEU A 116 8.26 -0.92 -0.23
C LEU A 116 7.14 -0.32 0.62
N VAL A 117 7.46 -0.05 1.86
CA VAL A 117 6.57 0.59 2.83
C VAL A 117 7.31 1.74 3.49
N GLY A 118 6.67 2.87 3.64
CA GLY A 118 7.29 4.02 4.28
C GLY A 118 6.28 5.04 4.81
N ILE A 119 6.79 6.03 5.50
CA ILE A 119 6.01 7.07 6.17
C ILE A 119 6.36 8.42 5.57
N ARG A 120 5.34 9.18 5.21
CA ARG A 120 5.47 10.61 4.97
C ARG A 120 4.51 11.37 5.88
N ARG A 121 5.05 12.28 6.70
CA ARG A 121 4.29 13.02 7.70
C ARG A 121 3.49 12.06 8.60
N ARG A 122 2.18 12.04 8.49
CA ARG A 122 1.29 11.18 9.29
C ARG A 122 0.67 10.03 8.49
N THR A 123 1.14 9.81 7.27
CA THR A 123 0.58 8.80 6.36
C THR A 123 1.55 7.64 6.16
N LEU A 124 1.06 6.42 6.31
CA LEU A 124 1.76 5.20 5.93
C LEU A 124 1.44 4.86 4.48
N VAL A 125 2.46 4.64 3.66
CA VAL A 125 2.32 4.22 2.26
C VAL A 125 2.80 2.78 2.12
N VAL A 126 1.96 1.92 1.54
CA VAL A 126 2.23 0.49 1.36
C VAL A 126 2.07 0.14 -0.12
N ASN A 127 3.13 -0.37 -0.74
CA ASN A 127 3.07 -0.87 -2.12
C ASN A 127 2.61 -2.32 -2.15
N LEU A 128 1.52 -2.61 -2.87
CA LEU A 128 1.01 -3.95 -3.12
C LEU A 128 1.26 -4.35 -4.58
N PRO A 129 1.43 -5.66 -4.87
CA PRO A 129 1.49 -6.15 -6.26
C PRO A 129 0.23 -5.84 -7.05
N GLY A 130 0.35 -5.84 -8.39
CA GLY A 130 -0.75 -5.54 -9.29
C GLY A 130 -1.73 -6.69 -9.54
N SER A 131 -1.34 -7.94 -9.33
CA SER A 131 -2.25 -9.07 -9.49
C SER A 131 -3.27 -9.15 -8.36
N PRO A 132 -4.51 -9.58 -8.61
CA PRO A 132 -5.51 -9.74 -7.56
C PRO A 132 -5.05 -10.65 -6.42
N ARG A 133 -4.46 -11.79 -6.75
CA ARG A 133 -3.91 -12.73 -5.77
C ARG A 133 -2.74 -12.14 -5.00
N GLY A 134 -1.80 -11.51 -5.68
CA GLY A 134 -0.63 -10.88 -5.05
C GLY A 134 -1.02 -9.75 -4.10
N ALA A 135 -1.95 -8.90 -4.52
CA ALA A 135 -2.47 -7.83 -3.67
C ALA A 135 -3.16 -8.38 -2.43
N ARG A 136 -4.01 -9.41 -2.58
CA ARG A 136 -4.69 -10.07 -1.47
C ARG A 136 -3.70 -10.68 -0.49
N GLU A 137 -2.81 -11.55 -0.94
CA GLU A 137 -1.86 -12.26 -0.08
C GLU A 137 -0.91 -11.30 0.65
N SER A 138 -0.43 -10.27 -0.03
CA SER A 138 0.43 -9.25 0.57
C SER A 138 -0.29 -8.46 1.65
N LEU A 139 -1.52 -8.02 1.38
CA LEU A 139 -2.31 -7.27 2.35
C LEU A 139 -2.72 -8.14 3.55
N GLU A 140 -3.11 -9.40 3.32
CA GLU A 140 -3.41 -10.35 4.39
C GLU A 140 -2.25 -10.49 5.40
N ALA A 141 -1.01 -10.45 4.91
CA ALA A 141 0.17 -10.59 5.75
C ALA A 141 0.32 -9.44 6.77
N VAL A 142 -0.13 -8.24 6.44
CA VAL A 142 0.16 -7.02 7.23
C VAL A 142 -1.08 -6.35 7.80
N ILE A 143 -2.27 -6.63 7.28
CA ILE A 143 -3.50 -5.89 7.63
C ILE A 143 -3.77 -5.89 9.15
N GLY A 144 -3.43 -6.96 9.84
CA GLY A 144 -3.64 -7.06 11.30
C GLY A 144 -2.74 -6.12 12.12
N VAL A 145 -1.62 -5.68 11.57
CA VAL A 145 -0.70 -4.76 12.29
C VAL A 145 -0.83 -3.31 11.83
N LEU A 146 -1.50 -3.05 10.71
CA LEU A 146 -1.66 -1.70 10.17
C LEU A 146 -2.37 -0.73 11.13
N PRO A 147 -3.47 -1.09 11.83
CA PRO A 147 -4.10 -0.17 12.77
C PRO A 147 -3.16 0.30 13.87
N HIS A 148 -2.38 -0.61 14.45
CA HIS A 148 -1.39 -0.26 15.47
C HIS A 148 -0.28 0.62 14.91
N ALA A 149 0.21 0.34 13.70
CA ALA A 149 1.21 1.16 13.03
C ALA A 149 0.70 2.59 12.84
N ILE A 150 -0.54 2.76 12.38
CA ILE A 150 -1.17 4.07 12.20
C ILE A 150 -1.33 4.80 13.54
N ASP A 151 -1.85 4.14 14.57
CA ASP A 151 -1.99 4.73 15.90
C ASP A 151 -0.64 5.23 16.44
N THR A 152 0.43 4.47 16.21
CA THR A 152 1.79 4.85 16.60
C THR A 152 2.26 6.10 15.85
N ILE A 153 2.04 6.15 14.53
CA ILE A 153 2.39 7.31 13.70
C ILE A 153 1.62 8.56 14.15
N LEU A 154 0.36 8.40 14.49
CA LEU A 154 -0.50 9.50 14.93
C LEU A 154 -0.23 9.94 16.38
N GLY A 155 0.55 9.17 17.15
CA GLY A 155 0.77 9.39 18.57
C GLY A 155 -0.45 9.05 19.43
N GLU A 156 -1.39 8.27 18.89
CA GLU A 156 -2.60 7.83 19.60
C GLU A 156 -2.33 6.47 20.24
N HIS A 157 -2.08 6.47 21.54
CA HIS A 157 -1.98 5.22 22.29
C HIS A 157 -3.38 4.73 22.67
N ARG A 158 -4.01 4.01 21.76
CA ARG A 158 -5.19 3.22 22.09
C ARG A 158 -4.69 1.96 22.79
N SER A 159 -4.99 1.82 24.08
CA SER A 159 -4.67 0.64 24.87
C SER A 159 -5.42 -0.58 24.27
N ALA A 160 -4.76 -1.30 23.39
CA ALA A 160 -5.24 -2.62 22.95
C ALA A 160 -4.73 -3.65 23.95
N PRO A 161 -5.55 -4.62 24.38
CA PRO A 161 -5.06 -5.75 25.17
C PRO A 161 -4.01 -6.51 24.36
N GLY A 162 -2.78 -6.62 24.88
CA GLY A 162 -1.69 -7.36 24.22
C GLY A 162 -0.66 -6.50 23.49
N THR A 163 -0.43 -5.27 23.90
CA THR A 163 0.62 -4.41 23.33
C THR A 163 2.01 -5.01 23.57
N TRP A 164 2.67 -5.35 22.47
CA TRP A 164 4.10 -5.61 22.47
C TRP A 164 4.81 -4.26 22.56
N HIS A 165 5.53 -4.05 23.65
CA HIS A 165 6.43 -2.93 23.77
C HIS A 165 7.81 -3.35 23.25
N ASN A 166 8.32 -2.67 22.25
CA ASN A 166 9.73 -2.76 21.87
C ASN A 166 10.55 -1.92 22.82
#